data_bc4e708c3b0454708a7921b0f3f59c56
#
_entry.id   bc4e708c3b0454708a7921b0f3f59c56
#
_cell.length_a   1.000
_cell.length_b   1.000
_cell.length_c   1.000
_cell.angle_alpha   90.00
_cell.angle_beta   90.00
_cell.angle_gamma   90.00
#
_symmetry.space_group_name_H-M   'P 1'
#
loop_
_entity.id
_entity.type
_entity.pdbx_description
1 polymer ?
#
loop_
_entity_poly.entity_id
_entity_poly.type
_entity_poly.pdbx_seq_one_letter_code
_entity_poly.pdbx_strand_id
1 'polypeptide(L)'
;MKTIQAEKRSKAEIAMTRFWKRKDVMVVAAGSIPCIRELYILAKEMGTLHQFRYVSLTNSDYILGSAEDIIREALRKAALVPGVQVVVFYLSCLDILVRLDFHHLEENLYKETGVLVKCFYRGPLGKEEKERLDADAFMRTFPKETGTIDQLSGQLPPPVSDGAGISDWMRRHRWANVLVTPAGCRSCMSDCDMTEDQKHVYYPTVVTSDFVFGMEDTTKKQTDALLKQTKLSGVSLIGTAVPSFIGMDGESVADSLCEKDYQAVYWEADGFHDALYGVSQAELQQVRCKVNWLLKEKKKVVQILGYSPLLAGPMTDLEEGLSFLRQLGYEVIFDGQQAARNVPALNWVVSTAGIAAARWMQERLQTPSIISRPLGDHAWSRWKKQVQELLRDGKGERKLQIHRMDIPKKYEEHILFIGEPVQIMGVAHALWHEGYAQIRLSSIAWSNESEKLIRSAPGGDTFHILRNMSDLVKERDWADVVYCDPWFFPFFDGKKTVSMPWGLISGRTGLSR
;
A
#
# COMPACT_ATOMS: atom_id res chain seq x y z
N MET A 1 14.18 -13.92 -16.73
CA MET A 1 13.71 -13.20 -15.54
C MET A 1 14.62 -13.44 -14.36
N LYS A 2 14.84 -12.42 -13.53
CA LYS A 2 15.61 -12.55 -12.30
C LYS A 2 14.64 -12.64 -11.11
N THR A 3 14.98 -13.49 -10.14
CA THR A 3 14.31 -13.53 -8.85
C THR A 3 14.74 -12.30 -8.05
N ILE A 4 13.84 -11.72 -7.26
CA ILE A 4 14.21 -10.65 -6.35
C ILE A 4 15.12 -11.26 -5.27
N GLN A 5 16.37 -10.81 -5.26
CA GLN A 5 17.32 -11.06 -4.17
C GLN A 5 17.64 -9.70 -3.55
N ALA A 6 17.92 -9.67 -2.25
CA ALA A 6 18.41 -8.47 -1.59
C ALA A 6 19.62 -7.92 -2.37
N GLU A 7 19.40 -6.82 -3.08
CA GLU A 7 20.47 -6.19 -3.87
C GLU A 7 21.20 -5.14 -3.03
N LYS A 8 22.47 -4.93 -3.38
CA LYS A 8 23.23 -3.79 -2.84
C LYS A 8 22.51 -2.51 -3.21
N ARG A 9 22.50 -1.53 -2.29
CA ARG A 9 21.92 -0.19 -2.50
C ARG A 9 22.21 0.35 -3.89
N SER A 10 21.19 0.93 -4.52
CA SER A 10 21.32 1.50 -5.85
C SER A 10 22.28 2.70 -5.86
N LYS A 11 22.83 3.05 -7.05
CA LYS A 11 23.67 4.25 -7.17
C LYS A 11 22.92 5.53 -6.76
N ALA A 12 21.62 5.58 -6.99
CA ALA A 12 20.79 6.71 -6.62
C ALA A 12 20.62 6.83 -5.10
N GLU A 13 20.41 5.71 -4.38
CA GLU A 13 20.38 5.68 -2.91
C GLU A 13 21.71 6.15 -2.33
N ILE A 14 22.84 5.73 -2.92
CA ILE A 14 24.17 6.21 -2.52
C ILE A 14 24.30 7.72 -2.73
N ALA A 15 23.74 8.26 -3.82
CA ALA A 15 23.73 9.70 -4.05
C ALA A 15 22.92 10.46 -2.99
N MET A 16 21.72 9.97 -2.65
CA MET A 16 20.88 10.58 -1.61
C MET A 16 21.57 10.59 -0.25
N THR A 17 22.27 9.50 0.12
CA THR A 17 23.02 9.46 1.37
C THR A 17 24.14 10.52 1.43
N ARG A 18 24.67 10.95 0.30
CA ARG A 18 25.65 12.04 0.23
C ARG A 18 25.01 13.42 0.39
N PHE A 19 23.86 13.67 -0.25
CA PHE A 19 23.15 14.93 -0.12
C PHE A 19 22.73 15.19 1.32
N TRP A 20 22.22 14.19 2.02
CA TRP A 20 21.80 14.30 3.42
C TRP A 20 22.94 14.39 4.45
N LYS A 21 24.20 14.29 4.03
CA LYS A 21 25.33 14.64 4.90
C LYS A 21 25.42 16.15 5.14
N ARG A 22 24.90 16.96 4.22
CA ARG A 22 24.78 18.39 4.40
C ARG A 22 23.50 18.70 5.18
N LYS A 23 23.62 19.58 6.17
CA LYS A 23 22.51 19.95 7.07
C LYS A 23 21.53 20.97 6.46
N ASP A 24 21.91 21.59 5.34
CA ASP A 24 21.18 22.65 4.65
C ASP A 24 20.52 22.20 3.33
N VAL A 25 20.57 20.89 3.03
CA VAL A 25 19.97 20.32 1.82
C VAL A 25 18.64 19.68 2.14
N MET A 26 17.59 20.11 1.45
CA MET A 26 16.27 19.47 1.44
C MET A 26 16.13 18.63 0.17
N VAL A 27 15.77 17.36 0.31
CA VAL A 27 15.41 16.50 -0.83
C VAL A 27 13.88 16.45 -0.96
N VAL A 28 13.38 16.69 -2.16
CA VAL A 28 11.96 16.57 -2.49
C VAL A 28 11.79 15.50 -3.56
N ALA A 29 10.91 14.53 -3.33
CA ALA A 29 10.56 13.51 -4.31
C ALA A 29 9.10 13.63 -4.71
N ALA A 30 8.77 13.34 -5.97
CA ALA A 30 7.41 13.26 -6.45
C ALA A 30 7.16 11.93 -7.16
N GLY A 31 5.90 11.57 -7.37
CA GLY A 31 5.51 10.45 -8.18
C GLY A 31 4.77 9.34 -7.43
N SER A 32 4.97 8.11 -7.90
CA SER A 32 4.29 6.95 -7.34
C SER A 32 4.78 6.57 -5.94
N ILE A 33 3.92 5.92 -5.17
CA ILE A 33 4.21 5.49 -3.79
C ILE A 33 5.53 4.73 -3.67
N PRO A 34 5.85 3.73 -4.51
CA PRO A 34 7.12 3.00 -4.38
C PRO A 34 8.35 3.90 -4.44
N CYS A 35 8.35 4.90 -5.36
CA CYS A 35 9.46 5.83 -5.50
C CYS A 35 9.64 6.73 -4.27
N ILE A 36 8.55 7.26 -3.75
CA ILE A 36 8.53 8.11 -2.56
C ILE A 36 8.97 7.30 -1.33
N ARG A 37 8.45 6.09 -1.22
CA ARG A 37 8.60 5.22 -0.07
C ARG A 37 10.05 4.73 0.11
N GLU A 38 10.74 4.38 -0.98
CA GLU A 38 12.16 4.02 -0.94
C GLU A 38 13.01 5.13 -0.31
N LEU A 39 12.79 6.36 -0.73
CA LEU A 39 13.53 7.51 -0.19
C LEU A 39 13.12 7.85 1.24
N TYR A 40 11.84 7.69 1.58
CA TYR A 40 11.37 7.87 2.95
C TYR A 40 12.05 6.87 3.91
N ILE A 41 12.15 5.60 3.52
CA ILE A 41 12.82 4.57 4.31
C ILE A 41 14.29 4.91 4.48
N LEU A 42 14.97 5.29 3.41
CA LEU A 42 16.37 5.68 3.46
C LEU A 42 16.60 6.90 4.37
N ALA A 43 15.76 7.93 4.27
CA ALA A 43 15.82 9.11 5.13
C ALA A 43 15.57 8.75 6.60
N LYS A 44 14.64 7.83 6.86
CA LYS A 44 14.33 7.31 8.20
C LYS A 44 15.53 6.55 8.80
N GLU A 45 16.16 5.66 8.03
CA GLU A 45 17.35 4.92 8.46
C GLU A 45 18.53 5.84 8.79
N MET A 46 18.66 6.93 8.06
CA MET A 46 19.71 7.94 8.27
C MET A 46 19.38 8.96 9.36
N GLY A 47 18.17 8.97 9.92
CA GLY A 47 17.72 10.00 10.87
C GLY A 47 17.53 11.39 10.23
N THR A 48 17.32 11.46 8.90
CA THR A 48 17.25 12.70 8.12
C THR A 48 15.85 13.01 7.58
N LEU A 49 14.79 12.47 8.19
CA LEU A 49 13.41 12.75 7.77
C LEU A 49 13.05 14.24 7.74
N HIS A 50 13.70 15.07 8.58
CA HIS A 50 13.53 16.52 8.57
C HIS A 50 14.06 17.18 7.29
N GLN A 51 14.97 16.52 6.57
CA GLN A 51 15.55 16.95 5.28
C GLN A 51 14.87 16.31 4.07
N PHE A 52 13.78 15.59 4.27
CA PHE A 52 13.06 14.93 3.19
C PHE A 52 11.61 15.40 3.12
N ARG A 53 11.14 15.66 1.91
CA ARG A 53 9.74 15.93 1.58
C ARG A 53 9.32 15.10 0.39
N TYR A 54 8.05 14.80 0.30
CA TYR A 54 7.50 14.14 -0.88
C TYR A 54 6.19 14.81 -1.32
N VAL A 55 5.86 14.60 -2.56
CA VAL A 55 4.63 15.05 -3.22
C VAL A 55 3.85 13.84 -3.67
N SER A 56 2.66 13.65 -3.13
CA SER A 56 1.73 12.65 -3.63
C SER A 56 1.08 13.19 -4.89
N LEU A 57 1.26 12.48 -6.00
CA LEU A 57 0.61 12.75 -7.27
C LEU A 57 -0.29 11.57 -7.63
N THR A 58 -1.20 11.80 -8.55
CA THR A 58 -2.03 10.76 -9.15
C THR A 58 -1.65 10.57 -10.62
N ASN A 59 -2.06 9.46 -11.23
CA ASN A 59 -1.89 9.26 -12.66
C ASN A 59 -2.58 10.39 -13.46
N SER A 60 -3.74 10.85 -12.99
CA SER A 60 -4.47 11.98 -13.59
C SER A 60 -3.69 13.29 -13.58
N ASP A 61 -2.91 13.56 -12.53
CA ASP A 61 -2.10 14.79 -12.47
C ASP A 61 -1.05 14.85 -13.58
N TYR A 62 -0.45 13.70 -13.88
CA TYR A 62 0.49 13.60 -15.00
C TYR A 62 -0.21 13.71 -16.36
N ILE A 63 -1.35 13.05 -16.54
CA ILE A 63 -2.09 13.05 -17.82
C ILE A 63 -2.68 14.43 -18.11
N LEU A 64 -3.22 15.11 -17.11
CA LEU A 64 -3.87 16.42 -17.25
C LEU A 64 -2.90 17.58 -17.17
N GLY A 65 -1.61 17.34 -16.86
CA GLY A 65 -0.57 18.35 -16.80
C GLY A 65 -0.54 19.18 -15.50
N SER A 66 -1.35 18.84 -14.48
CA SER A 66 -1.33 19.53 -13.18
C SER A 66 -0.10 19.17 -12.32
N ALA A 67 0.61 18.09 -12.64
CA ALA A 67 1.77 17.63 -11.88
C ALA A 67 2.85 18.71 -11.73
N GLU A 68 3.14 19.49 -12.78
CA GLU A 68 4.17 20.53 -12.74
C GLU A 68 3.85 21.61 -11.71
N ASP A 69 2.61 22.11 -11.67
CA ASP A 69 2.19 23.14 -10.72
C ASP A 69 2.22 22.62 -9.27
N ILE A 70 1.81 21.37 -9.06
CA ILE A 70 1.84 20.73 -7.74
C ILE A 70 3.29 20.56 -7.27
N ILE A 71 4.18 20.08 -8.14
CA ILE A 71 5.62 19.93 -7.85
C ILE A 71 6.24 21.30 -7.57
N ARG A 72 5.99 22.31 -8.42
CA ARG A 72 6.51 23.66 -8.24
C ARG A 72 6.14 24.25 -6.89
N GLU A 73 4.89 24.11 -6.47
CA GLU A 73 4.44 24.63 -5.17
C GLU A 73 5.10 23.87 -4.01
N ALA A 74 5.30 22.56 -4.13
CA ALA A 74 5.99 21.78 -3.12
C ALA A 74 7.48 22.16 -2.99
N LEU A 75 8.17 22.36 -4.12
CA LEU A 75 9.56 22.82 -4.13
C LEU A 75 9.70 24.23 -3.55
N ARG A 76 8.75 25.13 -3.88
CA ARG A 76 8.67 26.47 -3.30
C ARG A 76 8.54 26.42 -1.77
N LYS A 77 7.61 25.61 -1.27
CA LYS A 77 7.44 25.41 0.19
C LYS A 77 8.68 24.81 0.83
N ALA A 78 9.34 23.88 0.17
CA ALA A 78 10.59 23.29 0.67
C ALA A 78 11.74 24.31 0.74
N ALA A 79 11.85 25.20 -0.26
CA ALA A 79 12.85 26.26 -0.29
C ALA A 79 12.65 27.31 0.80
N LEU A 80 11.41 27.54 1.23
CA LEU A 80 11.08 28.50 2.29
C LEU A 80 11.25 27.93 3.71
N VAL A 81 11.63 26.67 3.86
CA VAL A 81 11.92 26.10 5.19
C VAL A 81 13.19 26.74 5.75
N PRO A 82 13.15 27.25 7.01
CA PRO A 82 14.33 27.86 7.63
C PRO A 82 15.54 26.92 7.61
N GLY A 83 16.69 27.47 7.24
CA GLY A 83 17.97 26.75 7.16
C GLY A 83 18.21 26.02 5.84
N VAL A 84 17.25 25.95 4.93
CA VAL A 84 17.44 25.37 3.60
C VAL A 84 18.25 26.35 2.72
N GLN A 85 19.32 25.85 2.12
CA GLN A 85 20.13 26.55 1.11
C GLN A 85 20.04 25.91 -0.27
N VAL A 86 19.74 24.61 -0.31
CA VAL A 86 19.61 23.84 -1.54
C VAL A 86 18.41 22.93 -1.45
N VAL A 87 17.58 22.93 -2.48
CA VAL A 87 16.53 21.93 -2.70
C VAL A 87 16.97 21.02 -3.82
N VAL A 88 17.06 19.73 -3.56
CA VAL A 88 17.28 18.70 -4.59
C VAL A 88 15.94 18.05 -4.92
N PHE A 89 15.47 18.27 -6.13
CA PHE A 89 14.30 17.59 -6.65
C PHE A 89 14.70 16.24 -7.27
N TYR A 90 14.23 15.18 -6.67
CA TYR A 90 14.52 13.81 -7.09
C TYR A 90 13.49 13.35 -8.11
N LEU A 91 13.89 13.27 -9.37
CA LEU A 91 13.03 12.95 -10.50
C LEU A 91 12.71 11.46 -10.57
N SER A 92 11.44 11.15 -10.71
CA SER A 92 10.96 9.82 -11.06
C SER A 92 11.04 9.54 -12.56
N CYS A 93 10.87 8.28 -12.97
CA CYS A 93 10.78 7.93 -14.39
C CYS A 93 9.59 8.61 -15.07
N LEU A 94 8.49 8.85 -14.36
CA LEU A 94 7.29 9.50 -14.91
C LEU A 94 7.55 10.96 -15.21
N ASP A 95 8.26 11.69 -14.34
CA ASP A 95 8.60 13.10 -14.58
C ASP A 95 9.40 13.27 -15.88
N ILE A 96 10.26 12.29 -16.19
CA ILE A 96 11.04 12.27 -17.43
C ILE A 96 10.15 11.91 -18.65
N LEU A 97 9.25 10.94 -18.50
CA LEU A 97 8.35 10.51 -19.58
C LEU A 97 7.40 11.61 -20.01
N VAL A 98 6.87 12.40 -19.07
CA VAL A 98 5.98 13.54 -19.38
C VAL A 98 6.73 14.79 -19.83
N ARG A 99 8.07 14.76 -19.87
CA ARG A 99 8.93 15.86 -20.33
C ARG A 99 8.67 17.18 -19.61
N LEU A 100 8.57 17.15 -18.27
CA LEU A 100 8.49 18.38 -17.50
C LEU A 100 9.69 19.30 -17.78
N ASP A 101 9.44 20.62 -17.90
CA ASP A 101 10.52 21.60 -18.14
C ASP A 101 11.26 21.94 -16.84
N PHE A 102 12.21 21.10 -16.50
CA PHE A 102 12.99 21.24 -15.27
C PHE A 102 13.91 22.46 -15.25
N HIS A 103 14.42 22.90 -16.41
CA HIS A 103 15.28 24.10 -16.46
C HIS A 103 14.49 25.35 -16.12
N HIS A 104 13.31 25.50 -16.69
CA HIS A 104 12.44 26.61 -16.40
C HIS A 104 12.00 26.62 -14.92
N LEU A 105 11.73 25.44 -14.38
CA LEU A 105 11.37 25.24 -12.97
C LEU A 105 12.52 25.68 -12.03
N GLU A 106 13.76 25.24 -12.27
CA GLU A 106 14.94 25.60 -11.48
C GLU A 106 15.16 27.12 -11.47
N GLU A 107 15.12 27.76 -12.65
CA GLU A 107 15.35 29.20 -12.80
C GLU A 107 14.27 30.04 -12.12
N ASN A 108 13.00 29.68 -12.30
CA ASN A 108 11.89 30.42 -11.72
C ASN A 108 11.89 30.35 -10.19
N LEU A 109 12.10 29.17 -9.64
CA LEU A 109 12.15 29.00 -8.19
C LEU A 109 13.35 29.72 -7.57
N TYR A 110 14.50 29.73 -8.23
CA TYR A 110 15.64 30.51 -7.76
C TYR A 110 15.35 32.02 -7.75
N LYS A 111 14.71 32.55 -8.81
CA LYS A 111 14.30 33.97 -8.87
C LYS A 111 13.30 34.34 -7.78
N GLU A 112 12.38 33.42 -7.48
CA GLU A 112 11.31 33.63 -6.50
C GLU A 112 11.80 33.51 -5.05
N THR A 113 12.64 32.53 -4.74
CA THR A 113 13.00 32.15 -3.35
C THR A 113 14.41 32.53 -2.95
N GLY A 114 15.32 32.76 -3.91
CA GLY A 114 16.75 32.93 -3.67
C GLY A 114 17.48 31.64 -3.28
N VAL A 115 16.78 30.52 -3.16
CA VAL A 115 17.33 29.20 -2.81
C VAL A 115 17.64 28.40 -4.06
N LEU A 116 18.80 27.75 -4.08
CA LEU A 116 19.20 26.92 -5.22
C LEU A 116 18.32 25.68 -5.29
N VAL A 117 17.58 25.54 -6.40
CA VAL A 117 16.81 24.33 -6.72
C VAL A 117 17.54 23.59 -7.84
N LYS A 118 17.76 22.29 -7.68
CA LYS A 118 18.44 21.44 -8.65
C LYS A 118 17.72 20.11 -8.82
N CYS A 119 17.50 19.73 -10.06
CA CYS A 119 16.90 18.45 -10.43
C CYS A 119 17.95 17.35 -10.49
N PHE A 120 17.71 16.24 -9.82
CA PHE A 120 18.58 15.06 -9.81
C PHE A 120 17.86 13.88 -10.46
N TYR A 121 18.44 13.35 -11.52
CA TYR A 121 17.84 12.28 -12.32
C TYR A 121 18.09 10.91 -11.71
N ARG A 122 17.03 10.09 -11.70
CA ARG A 122 17.07 8.68 -11.37
C ARG A 122 16.76 7.81 -12.61
N GLY A 123 17.47 6.68 -12.70
CA GLY A 123 17.00 5.53 -13.45
C GLY A 123 17.39 5.45 -14.91
N PRO A 124 16.86 4.43 -15.61
CA PRO A 124 17.35 4.00 -16.92
C PRO A 124 17.04 4.96 -18.06
N LEU A 125 16.05 5.83 -17.91
CA LEU A 125 15.65 6.80 -18.93
C LEU A 125 16.62 7.99 -19.04
N GLY A 126 17.51 8.18 -18.06
CA GLY A 126 18.55 9.21 -18.06
C GLY A 126 19.93 8.73 -18.54
N LYS A 127 20.03 7.65 -19.30
CA LYS A 127 21.31 7.03 -19.69
C LYS A 127 22.25 7.90 -20.52
N GLU A 128 21.73 8.91 -21.21
CA GLU A 128 22.55 9.80 -22.02
C GLU A 128 23.37 10.80 -21.18
N GLU A 129 23.12 10.86 -19.88
CA GLU A 129 23.75 11.82 -18.99
C GLU A 129 24.52 11.13 -17.85
N LYS A 130 25.57 10.40 -18.21
CA LYS A 130 26.49 9.78 -17.22
C LYS A 130 27.04 10.77 -16.18
N GLU A 131 27.16 12.04 -16.54
CA GLU A 131 27.66 13.11 -15.66
C GLU A 131 26.65 13.51 -14.58
N ARG A 132 25.34 13.41 -14.84
CA ARG A 132 24.29 13.76 -13.85
C ARG A 132 24.10 12.73 -12.76
N LEU A 133 24.62 11.51 -12.89
CA LEU A 133 24.58 10.46 -11.87
C LEU A 133 25.77 10.52 -10.89
N ASP A 134 26.78 11.38 -11.13
CA ASP A 134 27.84 11.62 -10.17
C ASP A 134 27.40 12.64 -9.12
N ALA A 135 27.02 12.12 -7.94
CA ALA A 135 26.59 12.95 -6.83
C ALA A 135 27.65 13.96 -6.38
N ASP A 136 28.94 13.63 -6.49
CA ASP A 136 30.01 14.52 -6.07
C ASP A 136 30.19 15.68 -7.06
N ALA A 137 30.10 15.41 -8.37
CA ALA A 137 30.09 16.45 -9.39
C ALA A 137 28.87 17.37 -9.25
N PHE A 138 27.71 16.77 -9.01
CA PHE A 138 26.46 17.50 -8.78
C PHE A 138 26.56 18.41 -7.54
N MET A 139 27.09 17.91 -6.41
CA MET A 139 27.27 18.68 -5.18
C MET A 139 28.28 19.81 -5.30
N ARG A 140 29.25 19.75 -6.23
CA ARG A 140 30.19 20.85 -6.48
C ARG A 140 29.51 22.11 -7.00
N THR A 141 28.29 22.00 -7.53
CA THR A 141 27.47 23.14 -7.96
C THR A 141 26.74 23.82 -6.80
N PHE A 142 26.77 23.24 -5.61
CA PHE A 142 26.07 23.78 -4.44
C PHE A 142 26.87 24.92 -3.79
N PRO A 143 26.18 25.91 -3.22
CA PRO A 143 26.83 26.94 -2.41
C PRO A 143 27.52 26.33 -1.17
N LYS A 144 28.37 27.11 -0.51
CA LYS A 144 28.97 26.70 0.76
C LYS A 144 27.87 26.43 1.78
N GLU A 145 28.01 25.35 2.54
CA GLU A 145 27.09 25.03 3.62
C GLU A 145 27.08 26.11 4.69
N THR A 146 25.92 26.70 4.96
CA THR A 146 25.76 27.79 5.91
C THR A 146 24.52 27.66 6.79
N GLY A 147 23.60 26.75 6.43
CA GLY A 147 22.33 26.54 7.12
C GLY A 147 22.26 25.22 7.87
N THR A 148 21.29 25.12 8.75
CA THR A 148 20.87 23.84 9.37
C THR A 148 19.36 23.81 9.39
N ILE A 149 18.79 22.76 8.84
CA ILE A 149 17.33 22.55 8.82
C ILE A 149 16.93 22.00 10.19
N ASP A 150 16.01 22.70 10.85
CA ASP A 150 15.48 22.24 12.14
C ASP A 150 14.64 20.97 11.99
N GLN A 151 14.63 20.14 13.06
CA GLN A 151 13.93 18.86 13.08
C GLN A 151 12.37 18.98 13.07
N LEU A 152 11.84 20.17 12.94
CA LEU A 152 10.40 20.44 12.98
C LEU A 152 9.72 20.12 11.66
N SER A 153 8.61 19.37 11.74
CA SER A 153 7.65 19.00 10.71
C SER A 153 8.04 17.87 9.76
N GLY A 154 7.86 16.64 10.22
CA GLY A 154 7.77 15.46 9.34
C GLY A 154 6.53 15.50 8.44
N GLN A 155 6.48 14.58 7.49
CA GLN A 155 5.26 14.21 6.77
C GLN A 155 4.76 12.87 7.28
N LEU A 156 3.48 12.55 7.04
CA LEU A 156 2.96 11.21 7.34
C LEU A 156 3.79 10.17 6.57
N PRO A 157 4.08 9.00 7.16
CA PRO A 157 4.76 7.96 6.42
C PRO A 157 3.90 7.48 5.24
N PRO A 158 4.49 7.34 4.03
CA PRO A 158 3.77 6.83 2.87
C PRO A 158 3.38 5.35 3.08
N PRO A 159 2.16 4.93 2.68
CA PRO A 159 1.69 3.55 2.83
C PRO A 159 2.41 2.60 1.88
N VAL A 160 2.21 1.31 2.06
CA VAL A 160 2.57 0.28 1.07
C VAL A 160 1.71 0.47 -0.18
N SER A 161 2.30 0.30 -1.37
CA SER A 161 1.61 0.49 -2.64
C SER A 161 0.65 -0.65 -2.99
N ASP A 162 -0.28 -0.37 -3.90
CA ASP A 162 -1.23 -1.31 -4.48
C ASP A 162 -0.57 -2.57 -5.04
N GLY A 163 0.43 -2.42 -5.90
CA GLY A 163 1.14 -3.56 -6.51
C GLY A 163 1.84 -4.45 -5.47
N ALA A 164 2.44 -3.86 -4.44
CA ALA A 164 3.05 -4.61 -3.34
C ALA A 164 1.98 -5.32 -2.50
N GLY A 165 0.84 -4.67 -2.23
CA GLY A 165 -0.30 -5.26 -1.56
C GLY A 165 -0.88 -6.46 -2.31
N ILE A 166 -1.06 -6.33 -3.63
CA ILE A 166 -1.53 -7.43 -4.50
C ILE A 166 -0.52 -8.59 -4.49
N SER A 167 0.77 -8.29 -4.58
CA SER A 167 1.81 -9.33 -4.54
C SER A 167 1.79 -10.10 -3.22
N ASP A 168 1.60 -9.44 -2.08
CA ASP A 168 1.47 -10.09 -0.78
C ASP A 168 0.16 -10.90 -0.68
N TRP A 169 -0.94 -10.38 -1.18
CA TRP A 169 -2.21 -11.07 -1.24
C TRP A 169 -2.12 -12.35 -2.09
N MET A 170 -1.41 -12.31 -3.23
CA MET A 170 -1.17 -13.45 -4.11
C MET A 170 -0.16 -14.48 -3.57
N ARG A 171 0.52 -14.20 -2.47
CA ARG A 171 1.58 -15.06 -1.90
C ARG A 171 1.10 -16.49 -1.57
N ARG A 172 -0.17 -16.66 -1.27
CA ARG A 172 -0.78 -17.98 -0.98
C ARG A 172 -0.94 -18.86 -2.21
N HIS A 173 -0.96 -18.24 -3.38
CA HIS A 173 -0.99 -18.98 -4.62
C HIS A 173 0.43 -19.44 -4.96
N ARG A 174 0.58 -20.70 -5.33
CA ARG A 174 1.86 -21.22 -5.82
C ARG A 174 2.10 -20.80 -7.28
N TRP A 175 1.90 -19.52 -7.55
CA TRP A 175 2.07 -18.90 -8.86
C TRP A 175 3.33 -18.05 -8.89
N ALA A 176 3.82 -17.79 -10.09
CA ALA A 176 4.81 -16.76 -10.27
C ALA A 176 4.13 -15.38 -10.13
N ASN A 177 4.61 -14.53 -9.23
CA ASN A 177 4.21 -13.12 -9.17
C ASN A 177 5.18 -12.32 -10.01
N VAL A 178 4.74 -11.83 -11.15
CA VAL A 178 5.55 -11.05 -12.08
C VAL A 178 5.18 -9.58 -11.94
N LEU A 179 6.05 -8.80 -11.31
CA LEU A 179 5.93 -7.35 -11.28
C LEU A 179 6.36 -6.80 -12.63
N VAL A 180 5.41 -6.29 -13.39
CA VAL A 180 5.69 -5.67 -14.69
C VAL A 180 6.23 -4.28 -14.45
N THR A 181 7.55 -4.14 -14.42
CA THR A 181 8.21 -2.91 -14.00
C THR A 181 9.55 -2.71 -14.70
N PRO A 182 9.97 -1.47 -14.96
CA PRO A 182 11.32 -1.15 -15.35
C PRO A 182 12.35 -1.64 -14.34
N ALA A 183 13.54 -2.01 -14.79
CA ALA A 183 14.60 -2.56 -13.94
C ALA A 183 14.97 -1.67 -12.73
N GLY A 184 14.79 -0.35 -12.85
CA GLY A 184 15.08 0.60 -11.77
C GLY A 184 14.01 0.64 -10.66
N CYS A 185 12.76 0.24 -10.97
CA CYS A 185 11.64 0.30 -10.02
C CYS A 185 11.55 -0.93 -9.12
N ARG A 186 12.31 -1.98 -9.38
CA ARG A 186 12.23 -3.24 -8.63
C ARG A 186 12.67 -3.10 -7.18
N SER A 187 13.72 -2.30 -6.89
CA SER A 187 14.17 -2.07 -5.52
C SER A 187 13.11 -1.37 -4.68
N CYS A 188 12.41 -0.42 -5.27
CA CYS A 188 11.35 0.32 -4.60
C CYS A 188 10.19 -0.56 -4.12
N MET A 189 9.93 -1.67 -4.82
CA MET A 189 8.80 -2.56 -4.51
C MET A 189 9.21 -3.80 -3.74
N SER A 190 10.47 -4.25 -3.84
CA SER A 190 10.89 -5.54 -3.30
C SER A 190 11.49 -5.48 -1.91
N ASP A 191 12.36 -4.50 -1.65
CA ASP A 191 13.19 -4.54 -0.45
C ASP A 191 12.48 -4.02 0.79
N CYS A 192 11.47 -3.18 0.60
CA CYS A 192 10.81 -2.47 1.69
C CYS A 192 9.41 -2.98 1.98
N ASP A 193 8.70 -3.44 0.98
CA ASP A 193 7.26 -3.69 1.06
C ASP A 193 6.90 -5.18 1.03
N MET A 194 7.81 -6.04 0.57
CA MET A 194 7.54 -7.48 0.45
C MET A 194 8.17 -8.29 1.57
N THR A 195 7.49 -9.35 2.00
CA THR A 195 7.99 -10.25 3.04
C THR A 195 9.10 -11.17 2.53
N GLU A 196 10.02 -11.62 3.41
CA GLU A 196 11.19 -12.44 3.07
C GLU A 196 10.87 -13.79 2.37
N ASP A 197 9.66 -14.32 2.56
CA ASP A 197 9.21 -15.58 1.98
C ASP A 197 8.77 -15.49 0.51
N GLN A 198 9.06 -14.43 -0.21
CA GLN A 198 8.60 -14.25 -1.58
C GLN A 198 9.50 -14.96 -2.60
N LYS A 199 9.62 -16.26 -2.48
CA LYS A 199 10.45 -17.11 -3.39
C LYS A 199 9.99 -17.10 -4.85
N HIS A 200 8.80 -16.56 -5.14
CA HIS A 200 8.16 -16.61 -6.45
C HIS A 200 7.84 -15.23 -7.01
N VAL A 201 8.55 -14.18 -6.58
CA VAL A 201 8.42 -12.84 -7.15
C VAL A 201 9.49 -12.61 -8.20
N TYR A 202 9.07 -12.21 -9.38
CA TYR A 202 9.91 -12.02 -10.55
C TYR A 202 9.61 -10.67 -11.22
N TYR A 203 10.51 -10.23 -12.07
CA TYR A 203 10.29 -9.06 -12.92
C TYR A 203 10.92 -9.28 -14.29
N PRO A 204 10.30 -8.76 -15.38
CA PRO A 204 10.88 -8.83 -16.70
C PRO A 204 12.11 -7.91 -16.80
N THR A 205 13.07 -8.31 -17.60
CA THR A 205 14.20 -7.43 -17.98
C THR A 205 13.77 -6.63 -19.19
N VAL A 206 13.28 -5.41 -18.96
CA VAL A 206 12.88 -4.48 -20.02
C VAL A 206 14.03 -3.55 -20.40
N VAL A 207 14.09 -3.17 -21.66
CA VAL A 207 15.08 -2.26 -22.23
C VAL A 207 14.39 -0.97 -22.68
N THR A 208 15.18 0.06 -23.00
CA THR A 208 14.64 1.39 -23.36
C THR A 208 13.66 1.34 -24.54
N SER A 209 13.88 0.47 -25.52
CA SER A 209 12.96 0.30 -26.64
C SER A 209 11.57 -0.20 -26.23
N ASP A 210 11.47 -0.99 -25.15
CA ASP A 210 10.19 -1.50 -24.68
C ASP A 210 9.25 -0.37 -24.21
N PHE A 211 9.81 0.77 -23.75
CA PHE A 211 8.99 1.94 -23.38
C PHE A 211 8.41 2.67 -24.59
N VAL A 212 9.01 2.48 -25.76
CA VAL A 212 8.59 3.13 -27.02
C VAL A 212 7.66 2.22 -27.82
N PHE A 213 7.96 0.93 -27.86
CA PHE A 213 7.24 -0.05 -28.68
C PHE A 213 6.23 -0.91 -27.93
N GLY A 214 6.14 -0.73 -26.60
CA GLY A 214 5.32 -1.54 -25.70
C GLY A 214 6.12 -2.63 -25.00
N MET A 215 5.68 -2.98 -23.80
CA MET A 215 6.34 -3.97 -22.93
C MET A 215 5.74 -5.38 -23.06
N GLU A 216 4.65 -5.53 -23.82
CA GLU A 216 3.84 -6.74 -23.93
C GLU A 216 4.65 -7.92 -24.42
N ASP A 217 5.34 -7.77 -25.54
CA ASP A 217 6.13 -8.85 -26.16
C ASP A 217 7.27 -9.33 -25.26
N THR A 218 8.01 -8.41 -24.65
CA THR A 218 9.10 -8.73 -23.73
C THR A 218 8.56 -9.43 -22.48
N THR A 219 7.47 -8.92 -21.90
CA THR A 219 6.83 -9.51 -20.73
C THR A 219 6.31 -10.91 -21.05
N LYS A 220 5.60 -11.10 -22.16
CA LYS A 220 5.07 -12.38 -22.62
C LYS A 220 6.19 -13.43 -22.81
N LYS A 221 7.21 -13.09 -23.58
CA LYS A 221 8.34 -14.01 -23.86
C LYS A 221 9.07 -14.44 -22.60
N GLN A 222 9.38 -13.49 -21.73
CA GLN A 222 10.11 -13.79 -20.50
C GLN A 222 9.27 -14.55 -19.47
N THR A 223 7.96 -14.25 -19.39
CA THR A 223 7.04 -14.99 -18.51
C THR A 223 6.84 -16.43 -18.98
N ASP A 224 6.68 -16.66 -20.27
CA ASP A 224 6.61 -18.02 -20.84
C ASP A 224 7.87 -18.83 -20.56
N ALA A 225 9.05 -18.23 -20.74
CA ALA A 225 10.32 -18.86 -20.40
C ALA A 225 10.45 -19.18 -18.89
N LEU A 226 9.99 -18.25 -18.02
CA LEU A 226 9.95 -18.45 -16.58
C LEU A 226 9.07 -19.65 -16.20
N LEU A 227 7.84 -19.73 -16.72
CA LEU A 227 6.91 -20.79 -16.41
C LEU A 227 7.43 -22.16 -16.85
N LYS A 228 8.06 -22.24 -18.03
CA LYS A 228 8.76 -23.45 -18.50
C LYS A 228 9.90 -23.88 -17.59
N GLN A 229 10.68 -22.93 -17.10
CA GLN A 229 11.84 -23.18 -16.24
C GLN A 229 11.42 -23.61 -14.83
N THR A 230 10.43 -22.94 -14.25
CA THR A 230 9.98 -23.16 -12.85
C THR A 230 8.95 -24.26 -12.72
N LYS A 231 8.33 -24.69 -13.81
CA LYS A 231 7.20 -25.64 -13.84
C LYS A 231 6.02 -25.19 -12.97
N LEU A 232 5.86 -23.89 -12.76
CA LEU A 232 4.69 -23.32 -12.11
C LEU A 232 3.50 -23.35 -13.09
N SER A 233 2.32 -23.65 -12.57
CA SER A 233 1.09 -23.77 -13.39
C SER A 233 0.42 -22.44 -13.66
N GLY A 234 0.80 -21.38 -12.95
CA GLY A 234 0.12 -20.09 -13.06
C GLY A 234 1.04 -18.90 -12.82
N VAL A 235 0.57 -17.76 -13.28
CA VAL A 235 1.24 -16.47 -13.16
C VAL A 235 0.25 -15.35 -12.82
N SER A 236 0.68 -14.49 -11.92
CA SER A 236 0.06 -13.23 -11.58
C SER A 236 0.93 -12.13 -12.19
N LEU A 237 0.44 -11.46 -13.22
CA LEU A 237 1.06 -10.26 -13.78
C LEU A 237 0.54 -9.06 -13.01
N ILE A 238 1.41 -8.30 -12.38
CA ILE A 238 1.03 -7.15 -11.55
C ILE A 238 1.56 -5.89 -12.20
N GLY A 239 0.66 -4.95 -12.55
CA GLY A 239 0.99 -3.65 -13.10
C GLY A 239 1.77 -2.78 -12.13
N THR A 240 2.41 -1.74 -12.67
CA THR A 240 3.11 -0.70 -11.90
C THR A 240 2.97 0.64 -12.61
N ALA A 241 3.47 1.72 -12.02
CA ALA A 241 3.25 3.07 -12.52
C ALA A 241 3.65 3.30 -13.99
N VAL A 242 4.81 2.80 -14.42
CA VAL A 242 5.27 3.05 -15.81
C VAL A 242 4.45 2.27 -16.84
N PRO A 243 4.24 0.94 -16.71
CA PRO A 243 3.36 0.20 -17.62
C PRO A 243 1.94 0.76 -17.69
N SER A 244 1.36 1.11 -16.54
CA SER A 244 0.04 1.75 -16.49
C SER A 244 0.02 3.07 -17.26
N PHE A 245 1.03 3.92 -17.06
CA PHE A 245 1.12 5.22 -17.69
C PHE A 245 1.30 5.15 -19.21
N ILE A 246 2.10 4.21 -19.73
CA ILE A 246 2.29 4.02 -21.17
C ILE A 246 1.16 3.22 -21.83
N GLY A 247 0.13 2.81 -21.07
CA GLY A 247 -1.02 2.09 -21.59
C GLY A 247 -0.73 0.64 -22.00
N MET A 248 0.15 -0.05 -21.28
CA MET A 248 0.43 -1.46 -21.53
C MET A 248 -0.83 -2.32 -21.39
N ASP A 249 -1.13 -3.14 -22.40
CA ASP A 249 -2.21 -4.12 -22.38
C ASP A 249 -1.77 -5.41 -21.66
N GLY A 250 -1.84 -5.39 -20.33
CA GLY A 250 -1.48 -6.53 -19.51
C GLY A 250 -2.48 -7.68 -19.59
N GLU A 251 -3.75 -7.40 -19.90
CA GLU A 251 -4.79 -8.42 -20.11
C GLU A 251 -4.49 -9.25 -21.34
N SER A 252 -4.13 -8.62 -22.46
CA SER A 252 -3.71 -9.32 -23.68
C SER A 252 -2.50 -10.24 -23.44
N VAL A 253 -1.56 -9.82 -22.60
CA VAL A 253 -0.43 -10.68 -22.21
C VAL A 253 -0.90 -11.89 -21.41
N ALA A 254 -1.81 -11.70 -20.45
CA ALA A 254 -2.38 -12.79 -19.65
C ALA A 254 -3.15 -13.78 -20.53
N ASP A 255 -4.01 -13.28 -21.42
CA ASP A 255 -4.79 -14.11 -22.36
C ASP A 255 -3.89 -14.95 -23.27
N SER A 256 -2.83 -14.34 -23.80
CA SER A 256 -1.83 -15.06 -24.62
C SER A 256 -1.11 -16.19 -23.87
N LEU A 257 -0.97 -16.09 -22.54
CA LEU A 257 -0.43 -17.15 -21.70
C LEU A 257 -1.49 -18.22 -21.41
N CYS A 258 -2.76 -17.84 -21.26
CA CYS A 258 -3.88 -18.77 -21.12
C CYS A 258 -4.06 -19.65 -22.37
N GLU A 259 -3.83 -19.12 -23.58
CA GLU A 259 -3.82 -19.88 -24.83
C GLU A 259 -2.76 -21.01 -24.86
N LYS A 260 -1.75 -20.93 -24.00
CA LYS A 260 -0.69 -21.95 -23.81
C LYS A 260 -0.94 -22.87 -22.61
N ASP A 261 -2.17 -22.98 -22.16
CA ASP A 261 -2.61 -23.80 -21.02
C ASP A 261 -2.07 -23.35 -19.64
N TYR A 262 -1.50 -22.15 -19.52
CA TYR A 262 -1.16 -21.57 -18.23
C TYR A 262 -2.37 -20.87 -17.58
N GLN A 263 -2.42 -20.87 -16.27
CA GLN A 263 -3.32 -19.98 -15.55
C GLN A 263 -2.65 -18.61 -15.43
N ALA A 264 -3.19 -17.60 -16.09
CA ALA A 264 -2.62 -16.25 -16.05
C ALA A 264 -3.70 -15.21 -15.74
N VAL A 265 -3.35 -14.21 -14.95
CA VAL A 265 -4.21 -13.08 -14.61
C VAL A 265 -3.36 -11.83 -14.57
N TYR A 266 -3.87 -10.73 -15.12
CA TYR A 266 -3.32 -9.40 -14.95
C TYR A 266 -4.09 -8.66 -13.86
N TRP A 267 -3.35 -8.08 -12.92
CA TRP A 267 -3.87 -7.22 -11.87
C TRP A 267 -3.46 -5.79 -12.17
N GLU A 268 -4.44 -4.94 -12.37
CA GLU A 268 -4.18 -3.52 -12.58
C GLU A 268 -3.67 -2.88 -11.29
N ALA A 269 -2.48 -2.30 -11.35
CA ALA A 269 -1.88 -1.49 -10.31
C ALA A 269 -1.04 -0.39 -10.96
N ASP A 270 -1.13 0.81 -10.42
CA ASP A 270 -0.49 2.00 -10.99
C ASP A 270 0.55 2.64 -10.05
N GLY A 271 0.68 2.11 -8.84
CA GLY A 271 1.59 2.62 -7.82
C GLY A 271 1.19 3.96 -7.21
N PHE A 272 0.03 4.51 -7.56
CA PHE A 272 -0.50 5.75 -6.97
C PHE A 272 -1.53 5.49 -5.86
N HIS A 273 -1.97 4.24 -5.74
CA HIS A 273 -2.89 3.79 -4.71
C HIS A 273 -2.18 2.96 -3.64
N ASP A 274 -2.76 2.93 -2.45
CA ASP A 274 -2.25 2.11 -1.35
C ASP A 274 -2.64 0.62 -1.48
N ALA A 275 -2.00 -0.21 -0.67
CA ALA A 275 -2.21 -1.66 -0.66
C ALA A 275 -3.66 -2.06 -0.31
N LEU A 276 -4.37 -1.27 0.50
CA LEU A 276 -5.76 -1.53 0.85
C LEU A 276 -6.65 -1.45 -0.39
N TYR A 277 -6.48 -0.42 -1.19
CA TYR A 277 -7.17 -0.24 -2.46
C TYR A 277 -6.79 -1.33 -3.46
N GLY A 278 -5.49 -1.58 -3.65
CA GLY A 278 -5.00 -2.60 -4.60
C GLY A 278 -5.57 -3.98 -4.32
N VAL A 279 -5.54 -4.45 -3.08
CA VAL A 279 -6.13 -5.74 -2.69
C VAL A 279 -7.64 -5.74 -2.88
N SER A 280 -8.32 -4.64 -2.57
CA SER A 280 -9.78 -4.52 -2.76
C SER A 280 -10.18 -4.68 -4.23
N GLN A 281 -9.44 -4.04 -5.15
CA GLN A 281 -9.71 -4.17 -6.60
C GLN A 281 -9.39 -5.58 -7.09
N ALA A 282 -8.28 -6.16 -6.67
CA ALA A 282 -7.90 -7.52 -7.05
C ALA A 282 -8.93 -8.57 -6.58
N GLU A 283 -9.40 -8.50 -5.34
CA GLU A 283 -10.46 -9.39 -4.86
C GLU A 283 -11.78 -9.19 -5.61
N LEU A 284 -12.16 -7.95 -5.88
CA LEU A 284 -13.36 -7.64 -6.63
C LEU A 284 -13.27 -8.16 -8.07
N GLN A 285 -12.14 -7.95 -8.74
CA GLN A 285 -11.87 -8.50 -10.08
C GLN A 285 -11.94 -10.03 -10.05
N GLN A 286 -11.31 -10.67 -9.07
CA GLN A 286 -11.32 -12.12 -8.94
C GLN A 286 -12.73 -12.68 -8.82
N VAL A 287 -13.60 -12.11 -7.97
CA VAL A 287 -14.98 -12.60 -7.84
C VAL A 287 -15.83 -12.29 -9.07
N ARG A 288 -15.52 -11.25 -9.84
CA ARG A 288 -16.23 -10.91 -11.09
C ARG A 288 -15.87 -11.84 -12.25
N CYS A 289 -14.58 -12.14 -12.44
CA CYS A 289 -14.09 -12.83 -13.63
C CYS A 289 -14.09 -14.35 -13.51
N LYS A 290 -13.98 -14.91 -12.31
CA LYS A 290 -13.71 -16.35 -12.12
C LYS A 290 -14.89 -17.19 -11.71
N VAL A 291 -16.01 -16.60 -11.39
CA VAL A 291 -17.17 -17.36 -10.95
C VAL A 291 -18.05 -17.71 -12.13
N ASN A 292 -18.11 -18.98 -12.44
CA ASN A 292 -19.08 -19.50 -13.39
C ASN A 292 -20.47 -19.49 -12.71
N TRP A 293 -21.20 -18.39 -12.86
CA TRP A 293 -22.50 -18.11 -12.25
C TRP A 293 -23.61 -19.06 -12.67
N LEU A 294 -23.34 -19.98 -13.60
CA LEU A 294 -24.28 -21.01 -14.02
C LEU A 294 -24.43 -22.13 -12.96
N LEU A 295 -23.54 -22.22 -12.00
CA LEU A 295 -23.58 -23.19 -10.90
C LEU A 295 -24.28 -22.58 -9.67
N LYS A 296 -25.59 -22.76 -9.60
CA LYS A 296 -26.45 -22.14 -8.56
C LYS A 296 -26.46 -22.86 -7.20
N GLU A 297 -25.67 -23.90 -6.98
CA GLU A 297 -25.70 -24.62 -5.71
C GLU A 297 -24.80 -23.95 -4.67
N LYS A 298 -25.41 -23.51 -3.55
CA LYS A 298 -24.63 -23.08 -2.37
C LYS A 298 -24.03 -24.32 -1.71
N LYS A 299 -22.71 -24.38 -1.66
CA LYS A 299 -22.00 -25.44 -0.94
C LYS A 299 -21.66 -25.00 0.49
N LYS A 300 -21.34 -25.97 1.33
CA LYS A 300 -20.83 -25.74 2.70
C LYS A 300 -19.40 -25.17 2.66
N VAL A 301 -19.26 -23.98 2.06
CA VAL A 301 -18.00 -23.25 1.91
C VAL A 301 -18.18 -21.88 2.55
N VAL A 302 -17.23 -21.45 3.35
CA VAL A 302 -17.08 -20.08 3.85
C VAL A 302 -15.85 -19.48 3.20
N GLN A 303 -16.04 -18.33 2.54
CA GLN A 303 -14.95 -17.60 1.93
C GLN A 303 -14.47 -16.47 2.84
N ILE A 304 -13.16 -16.38 3.06
CA ILE A 304 -12.54 -15.26 3.76
C ILE A 304 -12.10 -14.23 2.74
N LEU A 305 -12.51 -12.98 2.95
CA LEU A 305 -12.21 -11.84 2.09
C LEU A 305 -11.43 -10.78 2.85
N GLY A 306 -10.57 -10.05 2.15
CA GLY A 306 -9.74 -8.98 2.69
C GLY A 306 -8.52 -9.47 3.46
N TYR A 307 -8.16 -10.74 3.37
CA TYR A 307 -6.99 -11.24 4.06
C TYR A 307 -5.74 -11.19 3.17
N SER A 308 -4.75 -10.44 3.61
CA SER A 308 -3.35 -10.66 3.27
C SER A 308 -2.50 -10.54 4.55
N PRO A 309 -1.35 -11.21 4.65
CA PRO A 309 -0.49 -11.08 5.85
C PRO A 309 -0.11 -9.64 6.16
N LEU A 310 0.15 -8.84 5.12
CA LEU A 310 0.49 -7.44 5.24
C LEU A 310 -0.66 -6.60 5.82
N LEU A 311 -1.88 -6.78 5.30
CA LEU A 311 -3.05 -6.00 5.72
C LEU A 311 -3.66 -6.51 7.02
N ALA A 312 -3.70 -7.83 7.19
CA ALA A 312 -4.48 -8.46 8.23
C ALA A 312 -3.65 -9.06 9.37
N GLY A 313 -2.32 -9.02 9.26
CA GLY A 313 -1.44 -9.62 10.27
C GLY A 313 -1.52 -11.15 10.32
N PRO A 314 -1.13 -11.78 11.42
CA PRO A 314 -1.01 -13.23 11.51
C PRO A 314 -2.38 -13.91 11.46
N MET A 315 -2.41 -15.11 10.85
CA MET A 315 -3.63 -15.93 10.75
C MET A 315 -4.07 -16.50 12.10
N THR A 316 -3.17 -16.57 13.06
CA THR A 316 -3.46 -17.06 14.43
C THR A 316 -4.63 -16.35 15.09
N ASP A 317 -4.83 -15.07 14.79
CA ASP A 317 -5.94 -14.29 15.31
C ASP A 317 -7.32 -14.73 14.78
N LEU A 318 -7.35 -15.47 13.68
CA LEU A 318 -8.56 -15.99 13.06
C LEU A 318 -8.85 -17.44 13.44
N GLU A 319 -7.91 -18.14 14.09
CA GLU A 319 -7.96 -19.60 14.26
C GLU A 319 -9.19 -20.07 15.05
N GLU A 320 -9.66 -19.30 16.01
CA GLU A 320 -10.88 -19.62 16.75
C GLU A 320 -12.11 -19.69 15.83
N GLY A 321 -12.24 -18.72 14.93
CA GLY A 321 -13.33 -18.70 13.93
C GLY A 321 -13.16 -19.80 12.89
N LEU A 322 -11.93 -20.02 12.41
CA LEU A 322 -11.62 -21.09 11.45
C LEU A 322 -11.97 -22.48 12.02
N SER A 323 -11.59 -22.73 13.27
CA SER A 323 -11.91 -23.97 13.98
C SER A 323 -13.41 -24.15 14.17
N PHE A 324 -14.12 -23.10 14.56
CA PHE A 324 -15.57 -23.13 14.69
C PHE A 324 -16.30 -23.45 13.38
N LEU A 325 -15.90 -22.83 12.28
CA LEU A 325 -16.49 -23.09 10.96
C LEU A 325 -16.24 -24.53 10.50
N ARG A 326 -15.04 -25.07 10.73
CA ARG A 326 -14.71 -26.46 10.44
C ARG A 326 -15.54 -27.44 11.28
N GLN A 327 -15.78 -27.13 12.59
CA GLN A 327 -16.66 -27.93 13.45
C GLN A 327 -18.11 -27.96 12.96
N LEU A 328 -18.58 -26.88 12.32
CA LEU A 328 -19.89 -26.83 11.67
C LEU A 328 -19.94 -27.58 10.33
N GLY A 329 -18.82 -28.18 9.89
CA GLY A 329 -18.70 -28.91 8.65
C GLY A 329 -18.55 -28.04 7.41
N TYR A 330 -18.08 -26.80 7.56
CA TYR A 330 -17.78 -25.91 6.43
C TYR A 330 -16.31 -26.00 6.03
N GLU A 331 -16.08 -26.06 4.72
CA GLU A 331 -14.75 -25.79 4.13
C GLU A 331 -14.50 -24.29 4.19
N VAL A 332 -13.29 -23.90 4.58
CA VAL A 332 -12.90 -22.49 4.62
C VAL A 332 -11.87 -22.22 3.53
N ILE A 333 -12.17 -21.29 2.67
CA ILE A 333 -11.31 -20.87 1.55
C ILE A 333 -10.93 -19.39 1.68
N PHE A 334 -9.72 -19.06 1.25
CA PHE A 334 -9.17 -17.71 1.31
C PHE A 334 -9.13 -17.01 -0.05
N ASP A 335 -9.45 -17.68 -1.11
CA ASP A 335 -9.43 -17.10 -2.45
C ASP A 335 -10.59 -17.61 -3.31
N GLY A 336 -10.96 -16.79 -4.28
CA GLY A 336 -12.02 -17.12 -5.21
C GLY A 336 -11.64 -18.23 -6.22
N GLN A 337 -10.39 -18.71 -6.27
CA GLN A 337 -10.01 -19.76 -7.23
C GLN A 337 -10.62 -21.11 -6.86
N GLN A 338 -10.63 -21.44 -5.58
CA GLN A 338 -11.32 -22.64 -5.11
C GLN A 338 -12.84 -22.47 -5.15
N ALA A 339 -13.34 -21.25 -4.96
CA ALA A 339 -14.75 -20.91 -5.07
C ALA A 339 -15.29 -20.92 -6.53
N ALA A 340 -14.43 -20.98 -7.55
CA ALA A 340 -14.83 -20.90 -8.95
C ALA A 340 -15.86 -21.94 -9.41
N ARG A 341 -16.14 -22.95 -8.60
CA ARG A 341 -17.16 -23.97 -8.86
C ARG A 341 -18.38 -23.90 -7.95
N ASN A 342 -18.34 -23.11 -6.87
CA ASN A 342 -19.38 -23.14 -5.83
C ASN A 342 -19.64 -21.76 -5.26
N VAL A 343 -20.91 -21.39 -5.12
CA VAL A 343 -21.31 -20.19 -4.39
C VAL A 343 -21.08 -20.42 -2.90
N PRO A 344 -20.25 -19.61 -2.22
CA PRO A 344 -20.05 -19.74 -0.78
C PRO A 344 -21.36 -19.55 -0.01
N ALA A 345 -21.53 -20.30 1.08
CA ALA A 345 -22.66 -20.12 1.98
C ALA A 345 -22.55 -18.82 2.79
N LEU A 346 -21.32 -18.35 3.02
CA LEU A 346 -21.03 -17.14 3.80
C LEU A 346 -19.70 -16.54 3.35
N ASN A 347 -19.62 -15.20 3.33
CA ASN A 347 -18.38 -14.45 3.27
C ASN A 347 -18.01 -13.93 4.66
N TRP A 348 -16.80 -14.22 5.12
CA TRP A 348 -16.23 -13.60 6.30
C TRP A 348 -15.19 -12.57 5.88
N VAL A 349 -15.51 -11.28 6.09
CA VAL A 349 -14.67 -10.15 5.71
C VAL A 349 -13.83 -9.73 6.91
N VAL A 350 -12.51 -9.83 6.79
CA VAL A 350 -11.55 -9.61 7.87
C VAL A 350 -10.77 -8.30 7.77
N SER A 351 -10.89 -7.61 6.65
CA SER A 351 -10.41 -6.24 6.47
C SER A 351 -11.29 -5.47 5.48
N THR A 352 -11.14 -4.16 5.46
CA THR A 352 -11.89 -3.27 4.56
C THR A 352 -11.69 -3.64 3.08
N ALA A 353 -10.54 -4.22 2.72
CA ALA A 353 -10.26 -4.65 1.34
C ALA A 353 -11.30 -5.64 0.80
N GLY A 354 -11.84 -6.53 1.64
CA GLY A 354 -12.82 -7.54 1.21
C GLY A 354 -14.25 -7.03 1.04
N ILE A 355 -14.57 -5.79 1.46
CA ILE A 355 -15.95 -5.29 1.50
C ILE A 355 -16.57 -5.19 0.11
N ALA A 356 -15.82 -4.67 -0.87
CA ALA A 356 -16.34 -4.50 -2.24
C ALA A 356 -16.71 -5.84 -2.89
N ALA A 357 -15.84 -6.84 -2.73
CA ALA A 357 -16.09 -8.21 -3.21
C ALA A 357 -17.30 -8.83 -2.50
N ALA A 358 -17.39 -8.70 -1.16
CA ALA A 358 -18.53 -9.22 -0.40
C ALA A 358 -19.86 -8.61 -0.82
N ARG A 359 -19.92 -7.29 -1.01
CA ARG A 359 -21.12 -6.59 -1.48
C ARG A 359 -21.56 -7.06 -2.88
N TRP A 360 -20.60 -7.16 -3.80
CA TRP A 360 -20.89 -7.66 -5.14
C TRP A 360 -21.46 -9.09 -5.10
N MET A 361 -20.88 -9.97 -4.28
CA MET A 361 -21.38 -11.34 -4.10
C MET A 361 -22.76 -11.37 -3.41
N GLN A 362 -23.03 -10.44 -2.50
CA GLN A 362 -24.34 -10.33 -1.87
C GLN A 362 -25.42 -9.89 -2.88
N GLU A 363 -25.11 -8.88 -3.70
CA GLU A 363 -26.04 -8.35 -4.71
C GLU A 363 -26.33 -9.36 -5.83
N ARG A 364 -25.32 -10.08 -6.31
CA ARG A 364 -25.41 -10.96 -7.47
C ARG A 364 -25.74 -12.41 -7.12
N LEU A 365 -25.30 -12.89 -5.96
CA LEU A 365 -25.39 -14.29 -5.56
C LEU A 365 -26.21 -14.48 -4.29
N GLN A 366 -26.63 -13.39 -3.66
CA GLN A 366 -27.28 -13.42 -2.35
C GLN A 366 -26.44 -14.17 -1.30
N THR A 367 -25.12 -14.13 -1.41
CA THR A 367 -24.22 -14.69 -0.40
C THR A 367 -24.22 -13.78 0.81
N PRO A 368 -24.59 -14.27 2.00
CA PRO A 368 -24.54 -13.46 3.23
C PRO A 368 -23.11 -13.12 3.62
N SER A 369 -22.93 -12.03 4.37
CA SER A 369 -21.61 -11.56 4.78
C SER A 369 -21.57 -11.21 6.26
N ILE A 370 -20.43 -11.49 6.91
CA ILE A 370 -20.09 -10.98 8.22
C ILE A 370 -18.79 -10.18 8.13
N ILE A 371 -18.84 -8.89 8.48
CA ILE A 371 -17.71 -7.98 8.43
C ILE A 371 -17.24 -7.77 9.87
N SER A 372 -16.20 -8.46 10.28
CA SER A 372 -15.67 -8.35 11.64
C SER A 372 -14.35 -9.08 11.81
N ARG A 373 -13.56 -8.61 12.76
CA ARG A 373 -12.40 -9.30 13.30
C ARG A 373 -12.56 -9.36 14.83
N PRO A 374 -13.18 -10.43 15.35
CA PRO A 374 -13.46 -10.55 16.77
C PRO A 374 -12.17 -10.65 17.58
N LEU A 375 -12.17 -10.05 18.77
CA LEU A 375 -11.10 -10.18 19.76
C LEU A 375 -11.73 -10.34 21.15
N GLY A 376 -11.25 -11.34 21.91
CA GLY A 376 -11.77 -11.70 23.23
C GLY A 376 -13.06 -12.53 23.20
N ASP A 377 -13.33 -13.23 24.30
CA ASP A 377 -14.38 -14.27 24.39
C ASP A 377 -15.78 -13.76 24.07
N HIS A 378 -16.09 -12.55 24.52
CA HIS A 378 -17.40 -11.94 24.25
C HIS A 378 -17.63 -11.68 22.77
N ALA A 379 -16.62 -11.11 22.08
CA ALA A 379 -16.71 -10.83 20.66
C ALA A 379 -16.82 -12.12 19.84
N TRP A 380 -16.05 -13.16 20.20
CA TRP A 380 -16.12 -14.47 19.55
C TRP A 380 -17.47 -15.16 19.79
N SER A 381 -18.01 -15.12 20.99
CA SER A 381 -19.33 -15.69 21.30
C SER A 381 -20.43 -15.04 20.47
N ARG A 382 -20.42 -13.72 20.36
CA ARG A 382 -21.36 -12.96 19.52
C ARG A 382 -21.20 -13.29 18.05
N TRP A 383 -19.96 -13.34 17.55
CA TRP A 383 -19.65 -13.69 16.17
C TRP A 383 -20.18 -15.09 15.81
N LYS A 384 -19.92 -16.09 16.65
CA LYS A 384 -20.41 -17.46 16.45
C LYS A 384 -21.93 -17.51 16.31
N LYS A 385 -22.66 -16.78 17.16
CA LYS A 385 -24.12 -16.66 17.08
C LYS A 385 -24.56 -16.02 15.77
N GLN A 386 -23.95 -14.90 15.37
CA GLN A 386 -24.28 -14.20 14.12
C GLN A 386 -23.99 -15.06 12.88
N VAL A 387 -22.89 -15.82 12.89
CA VAL A 387 -22.55 -16.76 11.82
C VAL A 387 -23.60 -17.86 11.68
N GLN A 388 -24.03 -18.47 12.80
CA GLN A 388 -25.08 -19.50 12.77
C GLN A 388 -26.41 -18.94 12.25
N GLU A 389 -26.79 -17.72 12.63
CA GLU A 389 -27.97 -17.03 12.12
C GLU A 389 -27.87 -16.81 10.60
N LEU A 390 -26.76 -16.26 10.12
CA LEU A 390 -26.55 -16.03 8.69
C LEU A 390 -26.56 -17.32 7.86
N LEU A 391 -25.92 -18.37 8.36
CA LEU A 391 -25.89 -19.68 7.69
C LEU A 391 -27.28 -20.35 7.64
N ARG A 392 -28.10 -20.16 8.67
CA ARG A 392 -29.49 -20.64 8.71
C ARG A 392 -30.39 -19.83 7.78
N ASP A 393 -30.29 -18.50 7.85
CA ASP A 393 -31.17 -17.60 7.11
C ASP A 393 -30.77 -17.49 5.61
N GLY A 394 -29.51 -17.80 5.29
CA GLY A 394 -28.98 -17.86 3.93
C GLY A 394 -28.90 -16.50 3.22
N LYS A 395 -29.09 -15.38 3.92
CA LYS A 395 -29.08 -14.02 3.38
C LYS A 395 -28.76 -12.97 4.44
N GLY A 396 -28.40 -11.77 4.01
CA GLY A 396 -28.18 -10.61 4.85
C GLY A 396 -26.70 -10.30 5.09
N GLU A 397 -26.46 -9.20 5.77
CA GLU A 397 -25.13 -8.74 6.20
C GLU A 397 -25.17 -8.51 7.72
N ARG A 398 -24.11 -8.92 8.41
CA ARG A 398 -23.87 -8.54 9.80
C ARG A 398 -22.55 -7.78 9.87
N LYS A 399 -22.57 -6.71 10.63
CA LYS A 399 -21.41 -5.87 10.95
C LYS A 399 -21.17 -5.91 12.44
N LEU A 400 -19.92 -5.80 12.85
CA LEU A 400 -19.61 -5.55 14.24
C LEU A 400 -20.14 -4.15 14.58
N GLN A 401 -21.34 -4.08 15.13
CA GLN A 401 -21.92 -2.81 15.53
C GLN A 401 -21.35 -2.38 16.87
N ILE A 402 -20.95 -1.11 16.93
CA ILE A 402 -20.65 -0.45 18.20
C ILE A 402 -21.99 -0.18 18.87
N HIS A 403 -22.42 -1.09 19.74
CA HIS A 403 -23.33 -0.67 20.76
C HIS A 403 -22.46 -0.01 21.84
N ARG A 404 -22.51 1.32 21.95
CA ARG A 404 -22.14 2.01 23.18
C ARG A 404 -23.14 1.54 24.24
N MET A 405 -22.85 0.37 24.82
CA MET A 405 -23.56 -0.07 25.99
C MET A 405 -23.21 0.91 27.12
N ASP A 406 -24.10 1.09 28.07
CA ASP A 406 -23.81 1.74 29.35
C ASP A 406 -22.83 0.87 30.16
N ILE A 407 -21.62 0.71 29.66
CA ILE A 407 -20.54 0.00 30.32
C ILE A 407 -20.04 0.93 31.42
N PRO A 408 -19.91 0.47 32.67
CA PRO A 408 -19.33 1.28 33.72
C PRO A 408 -17.94 1.74 33.29
N LYS A 409 -17.75 3.06 33.23
CA LYS A 409 -16.43 3.62 32.97
C LYS A 409 -15.49 3.21 34.09
N LYS A 410 -14.53 2.35 33.78
CA LYS A 410 -13.50 1.93 34.72
C LYS A 410 -12.20 2.71 34.56
N TYR A 411 -11.93 3.15 33.30
CA TYR A 411 -10.68 3.79 32.93
C TYR A 411 -10.97 5.11 32.23
N GLU A 412 -10.20 6.16 32.55
CA GLU A 412 -10.34 7.49 31.99
C GLU A 412 -9.31 7.79 30.89
N GLU A 413 -8.41 6.85 30.64
CA GLU A 413 -7.35 7.00 29.62
C GLU A 413 -7.95 7.23 28.23
N HIS A 414 -7.36 8.18 27.50
CA HIS A 414 -7.70 8.47 26.12
C HIS A 414 -6.91 7.57 25.18
N ILE A 415 -7.59 6.64 24.55
CA ILE A 415 -6.98 5.66 23.65
C ILE A 415 -7.24 6.05 22.20
N LEU A 416 -6.16 6.22 21.45
CA LEU A 416 -6.19 6.47 20.01
C LEU A 416 -5.80 5.20 19.25
N PHE A 417 -6.59 4.85 18.25
CA PHE A 417 -6.23 3.84 17.26
C PHE A 417 -5.95 4.50 15.91
N ILE A 418 -4.86 4.13 15.25
CA ILE A 418 -4.55 4.52 13.88
C ILE A 418 -4.29 3.25 13.07
N GLY A 419 -5.19 2.90 12.14
CA GLY A 419 -5.01 1.68 11.36
C GLY A 419 -6.19 1.33 10.46
N GLU A 420 -6.27 0.06 10.09
CA GLU A 420 -7.27 -0.49 9.20
C GLU A 420 -8.62 -0.64 9.95
N PRO A 421 -9.74 -0.11 9.40
CA PRO A 421 -10.99 0.03 10.15
C PRO A 421 -11.56 -1.26 10.75
N VAL A 422 -11.64 -2.35 9.99
CA VAL A 422 -12.25 -3.60 10.49
C VAL A 422 -11.42 -4.20 11.62
N GLN A 423 -10.12 -4.04 11.56
CA GLN A 423 -9.18 -4.61 12.53
C GLN A 423 -9.15 -3.80 13.82
N ILE A 424 -8.98 -2.48 13.73
CA ILE A 424 -8.96 -1.64 14.93
C ILE A 424 -10.31 -1.61 15.62
N MET A 425 -11.42 -1.78 14.88
CA MET A 425 -12.74 -1.92 15.45
C MET A 425 -12.86 -3.16 16.36
N GLY A 426 -12.22 -4.27 15.97
CA GLY A 426 -12.19 -5.48 16.78
C GLY A 426 -11.49 -5.26 18.13
N VAL A 427 -10.33 -4.60 18.12
CA VAL A 427 -9.57 -4.27 19.33
C VAL A 427 -10.30 -3.24 20.18
N ALA A 428 -10.81 -2.18 19.56
CA ALA A 428 -11.60 -1.15 20.27
C ALA A 428 -12.83 -1.73 20.96
N HIS A 429 -13.51 -2.66 20.30
CA HIS A 429 -14.66 -3.35 20.89
C HIS A 429 -14.29 -4.14 22.14
N ALA A 430 -13.15 -4.83 22.14
CA ALA A 430 -12.66 -5.55 23.32
C ALA A 430 -12.39 -4.57 24.48
N LEU A 431 -11.73 -3.46 24.23
CA LEU A 431 -11.41 -2.46 25.26
C LEU A 431 -12.67 -1.76 25.80
N TRP A 432 -13.67 -1.48 24.96
CA TRP A 432 -14.96 -0.97 25.47
C TRP A 432 -15.59 -1.94 26.46
N HIS A 433 -15.56 -3.24 26.18
CA HIS A 433 -16.08 -4.26 27.11
C HIS A 433 -15.30 -4.35 28.43
N GLU A 434 -14.03 -4.01 28.41
CA GLU A 434 -13.20 -3.92 29.62
C GLU A 434 -13.48 -2.65 30.46
N GLY A 435 -14.15 -1.66 29.88
CA GLY A 435 -14.55 -0.42 30.56
C GLY A 435 -13.77 0.84 30.14
N TYR A 436 -12.99 0.78 29.04
CA TYR A 436 -12.38 1.96 28.45
C TYR A 436 -13.43 2.74 27.64
N ALA A 437 -13.77 3.95 28.10
CA ALA A 437 -14.83 4.74 27.47
C ALA A 437 -14.32 5.77 26.45
N GLN A 438 -13.07 6.23 26.62
CA GLN A 438 -12.48 7.29 25.81
C GLN A 438 -11.63 6.68 24.68
N ILE A 439 -12.27 6.26 23.58
CA ILE A 439 -11.60 5.65 22.43
C ILE A 439 -11.90 6.48 21.18
N ARG A 440 -10.86 6.89 20.47
CA ARG A 440 -10.91 7.47 19.13
C ARG A 440 -10.36 6.52 18.09
N LEU A 441 -11.01 6.54 16.93
CA LEU A 441 -10.66 5.70 15.79
C LEU A 441 -10.20 6.58 14.65
N SER A 442 -8.99 6.37 14.18
CA SER A 442 -8.41 7.10 13.06
C SER A 442 -7.88 6.14 11.99
N SER A 443 -7.92 6.57 10.76
CA SER A 443 -7.34 5.82 9.64
C SER A 443 -6.67 6.78 8.68
N ILE A 444 -5.70 6.28 7.91
CA ILE A 444 -5.00 7.06 6.90
C ILE A 444 -5.64 6.79 5.55
N ALA A 445 -6.02 7.85 4.87
CA ALA A 445 -6.44 7.78 3.48
C ALA A 445 -5.37 8.43 2.60
N TRP A 446 -4.75 7.64 1.74
CA TRP A 446 -3.78 8.13 0.77
C TRP A 446 -4.47 8.78 -0.44
N SER A 447 -5.63 8.26 -0.82
CA SER A 447 -6.43 8.76 -1.94
C SER A 447 -7.92 8.89 -1.55
N ASN A 448 -8.71 9.51 -2.42
CA ASN A 448 -10.16 9.56 -2.26
C ASN A 448 -10.80 8.17 -2.32
N GLU A 449 -10.21 7.26 -3.10
CA GLU A 449 -10.65 5.87 -3.24
C GLU A 449 -10.41 5.12 -1.93
N SER A 450 -9.24 5.28 -1.32
CA SER A 450 -8.93 4.73 0.01
C SER A 450 -9.88 5.26 1.08
N GLU A 451 -10.21 6.56 1.05
CA GLU A 451 -11.20 7.12 1.98
C GLU A 451 -12.59 6.52 1.80
N LYS A 452 -13.05 6.33 0.56
CA LYS A 452 -14.33 5.67 0.28
C LYS A 452 -14.36 4.24 0.83
N LEU A 453 -13.24 3.51 0.72
CA LEU A 453 -13.12 2.17 1.32
C LEU A 453 -13.25 2.25 2.84
N ILE A 454 -12.49 3.13 3.50
CA ILE A 454 -12.55 3.34 4.96
C ILE A 454 -13.98 3.67 5.39
N ARG A 455 -14.65 4.60 4.70
CA ARG A 455 -16.05 4.98 4.98
C ARG A 455 -17.04 3.83 4.77
N SER A 456 -16.70 2.86 3.95
CA SER A 456 -17.54 1.69 3.70
C SER A 456 -17.49 0.63 4.81
N ALA A 457 -16.49 0.70 5.69
CA ALA A 457 -16.32 -0.21 6.81
C ALA A 457 -17.40 -0.03 7.90
N PRO A 458 -17.62 -1.01 8.77
CA PRO A 458 -18.46 -0.84 9.94
C PRO A 458 -18.00 0.33 10.80
N GLY A 459 -18.90 1.29 11.07
CA GLY A 459 -18.56 2.51 11.80
C GLY A 459 -17.67 3.47 11.03
N GLY A 460 -17.52 3.32 9.72
CA GLY A 460 -16.62 4.12 8.88
C GLY A 460 -16.81 5.63 9.01
N ASP A 461 -18.03 6.08 9.28
CA ASP A 461 -18.34 7.50 9.48
C ASP A 461 -17.77 8.06 10.81
N THR A 462 -17.45 7.19 11.75
CA THR A 462 -16.86 7.58 13.05
C THR A 462 -15.35 7.71 13.02
N PHE A 463 -14.71 7.30 11.93
CA PHE A 463 -13.27 7.38 11.78
C PHE A 463 -12.81 8.79 11.44
N HIS A 464 -11.80 9.26 12.15
CA HIS A 464 -11.06 10.45 11.79
C HIS A 464 -10.06 10.11 10.67
N ILE A 465 -10.15 10.81 9.56
CA ILE A 465 -9.24 10.58 8.42
C ILE A 465 -8.01 11.47 8.55
N LEU A 466 -6.86 10.82 8.67
CA LEU A 466 -5.57 11.50 8.73
C LEU A 466 -5.03 11.66 7.30
N ARG A 467 -4.97 12.89 6.81
CA ARG A 467 -4.43 13.24 5.48
C ARG A 467 -3.08 13.93 5.56
N ASN A 468 -2.77 14.54 6.70
CA ASN A 468 -1.57 15.35 6.88
C ASN A 468 -1.14 15.40 8.36
N MET A 469 0.01 16.01 8.61
CA MET A 469 0.55 16.13 9.96
C MET A 469 -0.32 16.96 10.91
N SER A 470 -1.07 17.94 10.39
CA SER A 470 -1.97 18.75 11.24
C SER A 470 -3.09 17.89 11.84
N ASP A 471 -3.61 16.94 11.06
CA ASP A 471 -4.62 16.00 11.55
C ASP A 471 -4.04 15.09 12.63
N LEU A 472 -2.82 14.57 12.40
CA LEU A 472 -2.12 13.71 13.35
C LEU A 472 -1.82 14.43 14.68
N VAL A 473 -1.40 15.71 14.62
CA VAL A 473 -1.08 16.50 15.82
C VAL A 473 -2.32 16.68 16.71
N LYS A 474 -3.49 16.96 16.13
CA LYS A 474 -4.75 17.07 16.88
C LYS A 474 -5.09 15.77 17.64
N GLU A 475 -4.86 14.63 17.01
CA GLU A 475 -5.08 13.32 17.65
C GLU A 475 -4.02 13.04 18.73
N ARG A 476 -2.76 13.38 18.46
CA ARG A 476 -1.67 13.23 19.43
C ARG A 476 -1.94 13.98 20.72
N ASP A 477 -2.38 15.22 20.62
CA ASP A 477 -2.56 16.09 21.79
C ASP A 477 -3.72 15.60 22.67
N TRP A 478 -4.66 14.86 22.10
CA TRP A 478 -5.77 14.25 22.83
C TRP A 478 -5.39 12.91 23.50
N ALA A 479 -4.53 12.09 22.90
CA ALA A 479 -4.30 10.72 23.30
C ALA A 479 -3.33 10.57 24.49
N ASP A 480 -3.57 9.61 25.36
CA ASP A 480 -2.64 9.12 26.39
C ASP A 480 -1.93 7.84 25.93
N VAL A 481 -2.68 6.94 25.28
CA VAL A 481 -2.20 5.68 24.72
C VAL A 481 -2.55 5.62 23.23
N VAL A 482 -1.58 5.23 22.41
CA VAL A 482 -1.74 5.17 20.94
C VAL A 482 -1.42 3.78 20.42
N TYR A 483 -2.40 3.15 19.79
CA TYR A 483 -2.26 1.89 19.05
C TYR A 483 -2.08 2.23 17.57
N CYS A 484 -0.87 2.02 17.04
CA CYS A 484 -0.56 2.37 15.66
C CYS A 484 0.58 1.52 15.08
N ASP A 485 0.82 1.69 13.79
CA ASP A 485 2.01 1.15 13.13
C ASP A 485 3.28 1.77 13.73
N PRO A 486 4.37 1.01 13.93
CA PRO A 486 5.62 1.48 14.56
C PRO A 486 6.24 2.71 13.88
N TRP A 487 5.96 2.97 12.61
CA TRP A 487 6.47 4.17 11.94
C TRP A 487 5.84 5.47 12.44
N PHE A 488 4.73 5.38 13.18
CA PHE A 488 4.13 6.54 13.85
C PHE A 488 4.73 6.85 15.22
N PHE A 489 5.43 5.93 15.85
CA PHE A 489 5.95 6.12 17.21
C PHE A 489 6.73 7.43 17.41
N PRO A 490 7.62 7.87 16.49
CA PRO A 490 8.34 9.13 16.65
C PRO A 490 7.46 10.38 16.72
N PHE A 491 6.21 10.30 16.22
CA PHE A 491 5.28 11.43 16.27
C PHE A 491 4.52 11.50 17.60
N PHE A 492 4.61 10.46 18.42
CA PHE A 492 3.95 10.34 19.73
C PHE A 492 4.95 10.30 20.89
N ASP A 493 6.07 11.03 20.75
CA ASP A 493 7.04 11.12 21.83
C ASP A 493 6.40 11.60 23.13
N GLY A 494 6.74 10.96 24.26
CA GLY A 494 6.12 11.19 25.56
C GLY A 494 4.75 10.51 25.78
N LYS A 495 4.21 9.80 24.79
CA LYS A 495 2.96 9.00 24.91
C LYS A 495 3.28 7.51 24.99
N LYS A 496 2.37 6.73 25.58
CA LYS A 496 2.46 5.27 25.54
C LYS A 496 2.03 4.78 24.15
N THR A 497 2.94 4.14 23.42
CA THR A 497 2.68 3.59 22.09
C THR A 497 2.63 2.07 22.12
N VAL A 498 1.69 1.48 21.39
CA VAL A 498 1.48 0.04 21.24
C VAL A 498 1.50 -0.31 19.76
N SER A 499 2.36 -1.25 19.38
CA SER A 499 2.46 -1.71 17.99
C SER A 499 1.23 -2.53 17.59
N MET A 500 0.68 -2.21 16.43
CA MET A 500 -0.33 -3.02 15.76
C MET A 500 0.37 -4.07 14.89
N PRO A 501 -0.17 -5.30 14.79
CA PRO A 501 0.48 -6.39 14.05
C PRO A 501 0.28 -6.30 12.52
N TRP A 502 -0.02 -5.12 11.99
CA TRP A 502 -0.36 -4.88 10.59
C TRP A 502 0.66 -3.95 9.94
N GLY A 503 1.11 -4.33 8.74
CA GLY A 503 2.18 -3.64 8.04
C GLY A 503 1.71 -2.70 6.92
N LEU A 504 0.50 -2.15 6.98
CA LEU A 504 -0.04 -1.26 5.93
C LEU A 504 0.87 -0.04 5.67
N ILE A 505 1.53 0.46 6.69
CA ILE A 505 2.45 1.61 6.61
C ILE A 505 3.90 1.14 6.63
N SER A 506 4.32 0.40 7.64
CA SER A 506 5.71 -0.03 7.78
C SER A 506 6.12 -1.17 6.84
N GLY A 507 5.16 -1.84 6.21
CA GLY A 507 5.44 -2.97 5.34
C GLY A 507 6.18 -4.10 6.07
N ARG A 508 7.10 -4.75 5.37
CA ARG A 508 7.94 -5.83 5.92
C ARG A 508 8.70 -5.40 7.18
N THR A 509 9.17 -4.17 7.25
CA THR A 509 9.95 -3.68 8.38
C THR A 509 9.15 -3.60 9.69
N GLY A 510 7.83 -3.55 9.61
CA GLY A 510 6.93 -3.58 10.77
C GLY A 510 6.61 -4.99 11.26
N LEU A 511 6.66 -5.99 10.36
CA LEU A 511 6.32 -7.39 10.67
C LEU A 511 7.50 -8.19 11.25
N SER A 512 8.72 -7.69 11.13
CA SER A 512 9.96 -8.35 11.58
C SER A 512 10.38 -8.02 13.02
N ARG A 513 9.50 -7.43 13.82
CA ARG A 513 9.78 -7.05 15.20
C ARG A 513 8.89 -7.73 16.21
#